data_1fd5ee605ad63c5bff8cb9e526a633c1
#
_entry.id   1fd5ee605ad63c5bff8cb9e526a633c1
#
_cell.length_a   1.000
_cell.length_b   1.000
_cell.length_c   1.000
_cell.angle_alpha   90.00
_cell.angle_beta   90.00
_cell.angle_gamma   90.00
#
_symmetry.space_group_name_H-M   'P 1'
#
loop_
_entity.id
_entity.type
_entity.pdbx_description
1 polymer ?
#
loop_
_entity_poly.entity_id
_entity_poly.type
_entity_poly.pdbx_seq_one_letter_code
_entity_poly.pdbx_strand_id
1 'polypeptide(L)'
;LDNLDDLPRRCRRCVFWELDPVSRDRAAEAGDPALEKEAWISSTLLEWGSCGKIVYVDGAPAGYALFAPPLYVPRSVAFPTSPVSADAVLLMTAHVLPEFAGGGLGRMLVQGVAKDLTRRGVKAMEAFGDLKGETGSCMVPADYLLSVGFKTVRPHHRFPRLRLELKSVLSWREDVEVALERLLGSMTPEGALRPV
;
A
#
# COMPACT_ATOMS: atom_id res chain seq x y z
N LEU A 1 9.03 -4.70 14.50
CA LEU A 1 7.85 -4.87 15.40
C LEU A 1 7.55 -3.61 16.21
N ASP A 2 8.54 -2.77 16.50
CA ASP A 2 8.42 -1.60 17.39
C ASP A 2 7.32 -0.60 17.02
N ASN A 3 6.90 -0.59 15.75
CA ASN A 3 5.86 0.31 15.25
C ASN A 3 4.47 -0.34 15.13
N LEU A 4 4.28 -1.55 15.65
CA LEU A 4 2.97 -2.20 15.60
C LEU A 4 1.96 -1.46 16.49
N ASP A 5 2.45 -0.85 17.56
CA ASP A 5 1.67 -0.03 18.48
C ASP A 5 1.13 1.27 17.85
N ASP A 6 1.73 1.73 16.77
CA ASP A 6 1.27 2.88 16.00
C ASP A 6 0.03 2.59 15.12
N LEU A 7 -0.31 1.32 14.92
CA LEU A 7 -1.52 0.96 14.22
C LEU A 7 -2.78 1.20 15.07
N PRO A 8 -3.91 1.58 14.48
CA PRO A 8 -5.19 1.66 15.19
C PRO A 8 -5.52 0.34 15.88
N ARG A 9 -6.06 0.40 17.11
CA ARG A 9 -6.34 -0.80 17.94
C ARG A 9 -7.06 -1.92 17.20
N ARG A 10 -8.08 -1.57 16.38
CA ARG A 10 -8.82 -2.56 15.58
C ARG A 10 -7.94 -3.20 14.51
N CYS A 11 -6.97 -2.46 13.95
CA CYS A 11 -6.10 -2.94 12.88
C CYS A 11 -4.99 -3.85 13.42
N ARG A 12 -4.52 -3.62 14.66
CA ARG A 12 -3.61 -4.53 15.36
C ARG A 12 -4.21 -5.92 15.61
N ARG A 13 -5.52 -5.99 15.79
CA ARG A 13 -6.27 -7.24 16.02
C ARG A 13 -6.96 -7.77 14.76
N CYS A 14 -6.83 -7.10 13.63
CA CYS A 14 -7.44 -7.53 12.39
C CYS A 14 -6.50 -8.50 11.65
N VAL A 15 -6.87 -9.74 11.59
CA VAL A 15 -6.16 -10.82 10.86
C VAL A 15 -6.92 -11.25 9.60
N PHE A 16 -7.63 -10.31 8.99
CA PHE A 16 -8.47 -10.58 7.81
C PHE A 16 -7.66 -11.10 6.63
N TRP A 17 -6.49 -10.54 6.40
CA TRP A 17 -5.61 -10.91 5.29
C TRP A 17 -4.64 -12.03 5.67
N GLU A 18 -4.19 -12.03 6.90
CA GLU A 18 -3.11 -12.84 7.42
C GLU A 18 -3.51 -14.29 7.64
N LEU A 19 -4.79 -14.54 7.83
CA LEU A 19 -5.34 -15.88 8.06
C LEU A 19 -6.40 -16.23 7.00
N ASP A 20 -6.50 -17.52 6.69
CA ASP A 20 -7.65 -18.04 5.99
C ASP A 20 -8.92 -17.93 6.85
N PRO A 21 -10.13 -18.07 6.27
CA PRO A 21 -11.38 -17.89 7.04
C PRO A 21 -11.50 -18.79 8.26
N VAL A 22 -11.07 -20.05 8.18
CA VAL A 22 -11.20 -21.02 9.26
C VAL A 22 -10.23 -20.69 10.40
N SER A 23 -8.99 -20.40 10.06
CA SER A 23 -7.96 -20.01 11.04
C SER A 23 -8.30 -18.69 11.73
N ARG A 24 -8.88 -17.74 10.99
CA ARG A 24 -9.36 -16.47 11.55
C ARG A 24 -10.46 -16.68 12.59
N ASP A 25 -11.44 -17.54 12.30
CA ASP A 25 -12.55 -17.81 13.22
C ASP A 25 -12.03 -18.50 14.50
N ARG A 26 -11.08 -19.45 14.36
CA ARG A 26 -10.39 -20.05 15.51
C ARG A 26 -9.61 -19.03 16.36
N ALA A 27 -8.88 -18.11 15.71
CA ALA A 27 -8.16 -17.05 16.42
C ALA A 27 -9.11 -16.12 17.19
N ALA A 28 -10.29 -15.84 16.64
CA ALA A 28 -11.32 -15.06 17.31
C ALA A 28 -11.89 -15.78 18.54
N GLU A 29 -12.10 -17.10 18.46
CA GLU A 29 -12.59 -17.95 19.56
C GLU A 29 -11.52 -18.12 20.65
N ALA A 30 -10.24 -18.33 20.28
CA ALA A 30 -9.13 -18.46 21.21
C ALA A 30 -8.77 -17.14 21.94
N GLY A 31 -9.25 -16.00 21.43
CA GLY A 31 -9.18 -14.71 22.11
C GLY A 31 -7.92 -13.87 21.84
N ASP A 32 -6.98 -14.31 20.99
CA ASP A 32 -5.76 -13.53 20.71
C ASP A 32 -5.41 -13.31 19.23
N PRO A 33 -6.25 -12.57 18.47
CA PRO A 33 -5.93 -12.18 17.11
C PRO A 33 -4.72 -11.22 17.02
N ALA A 34 -4.37 -10.53 18.12
CA ALA A 34 -3.20 -9.65 18.12
C ALA A 34 -1.91 -10.46 18.03
N LEU A 35 -1.81 -11.54 18.78
CA LEU A 35 -0.66 -12.47 18.73
C LEU A 35 -0.50 -13.09 17.34
N GLU A 36 -1.60 -13.49 16.71
CA GLU A 36 -1.59 -14.02 15.34
C GLU A 36 -1.08 -12.96 14.33
N LYS A 37 -1.47 -11.71 14.51
CA LYS A 37 -0.97 -10.59 13.70
C LYS A 37 0.53 -10.39 13.87
N GLU A 38 1.02 -10.40 15.11
CA GLU A 38 2.44 -10.27 15.43
C GLU A 38 3.25 -11.44 14.88
N ALA A 39 2.75 -12.66 15.03
CA ALA A 39 3.38 -13.87 14.50
C ALA A 39 3.50 -13.80 12.98
N TRP A 40 2.43 -13.40 12.27
CA TRP A 40 2.44 -13.23 10.82
C TRP A 40 3.44 -12.16 10.38
N ILE A 41 3.47 -10.99 11.04
CA ILE A 41 4.42 -9.92 10.71
C ILE A 41 5.85 -10.40 10.93
N SER A 42 6.13 -11.05 12.06
CA SER A 42 7.46 -11.55 12.41
C SER A 42 7.96 -12.58 11.39
N SER A 43 7.13 -13.56 11.05
CA SER A 43 7.44 -14.58 10.05
C SER A 43 7.70 -13.94 8.69
N THR A 44 6.81 -13.06 8.23
CA THR A 44 6.95 -12.37 6.93
C THR A 44 8.22 -11.51 6.89
N LEU A 45 8.54 -10.80 7.98
CA LEU A 45 9.77 -10.01 8.08
C LEU A 45 11.03 -10.87 7.96
N LEU A 46 11.04 -12.05 8.60
CA LEU A 46 12.18 -12.95 8.59
C LEU A 46 12.37 -13.63 7.22
N GLU A 47 11.30 -14.04 6.58
CA GLU A 47 11.35 -14.84 5.36
C GLU A 47 11.42 -13.98 4.08
N TRP A 48 10.79 -12.81 4.08
CA TRP A 48 10.67 -11.97 2.89
C TRP A 48 11.15 -10.53 3.09
N GLY A 49 11.05 -9.99 4.29
CA GLY A 49 11.43 -8.62 4.62
C GLY A 49 10.24 -7.71 4.92
N SER A 50 10.45 -6.39 4.87
CA SER A 50 9.43 -5.40 5.24
C SER A 50 8.11 -5.61 4.50
N CYS A 51 7.03 -5.79 5.26
CA CYS A 51 5.66 -6.02 4.77
C CYS A 51 4.70 -4.88 5.12
N GLY A 52 5.21 -3.76 5.63
CA GLY A 52 4.41 -2.60 6.00
C GLY A 52 5.15 -1.27 5.86
N LYS A 53 4.36 -0.20 5.74
CA LYS A 53 4.82 1.20 5.80
C LYS A 53 3.86 1.99 6.67
N ILE A 54 4.40 2.89 7.49
CA ILE A 54 3.62 3.86 8.26
C ILE A 54 4.05 5.25 7.82
N VAL A 55 3.09 6.14 7.64
CA VAL A 55 3.34 7.56 7.41
C VAL A 55 3.04 8.33 8.68
N TYR A 56 3.94 9.24 9.04
CA TYR A 56 3.82 10.11 10.20
C TYR A 56 3.65 11.56 9.75
N VAL A 57 2.84 12.30 10.50
CA VAL A 57 2.70 13.76 10.39
C VAL A 57 2.98 14.35 11.76
N ASP A 58 3.96 15.24 11.85
CA ASP A 58 4.40 15.84 13.11
C ASP A 58 4.69 14.83 14.24
N GLY A 59 5.25 13.67 13.86
CA GLY A 59 5.57 12.57 14.79
C GLY A 59 4.39 11.68 15.18
N ALA A 60 3.16 11.99 14.75
CA ALA A 60 2.00 11.15 14.98
C ALA A 60 1.75 10.20 13.80
N PRO A 61 1.37 8.92 14.03
CA PRO A 61 1.03 8.00 12.96
C PRO A 61 -0.26 8.46 12.26
N ALA A 62 -0.17 8.73 10.96
CA ALA A 62 -1.26 9.30 10.16
C ALA A 62 -1.88 8.30 9.18
N GLY A 63 -1.19 7.20 8.91
CA GLY A 63 -1.69 6.14 8.03
C GLY A 63 -0.69 5.01 7.86
N TYR A 64 -1.14 3.90 7.29
CA TYR A 64 -0.31 2.73 7.09
C TYR A 64 -0.76 1.92 5.87
N ALA A 65 0.16 1.12 5.34
CA ALA A 65 -0.11 0.09 4.33
C ALA A 65 0.54 -1.22 4.73
N LEU A 66 -0.13 -2.33 4.43
CA LEU A 66 0.43 -3.68 4.54
C LEU A 66 0.44 -4.33 3.15
N PHE A 67 1.50 -5.04 2.86
CA PHE A 67 1.71 -5.70 1.57
C PHE A 67 2.63 -6.92 1.73
N ALA A 68 2.35 -7.97 0.99
CA ALA A 68 3.19 -9.17 0.95
C ALA A 68 2.99 -9.96 -0.35
N PRO A 69 3.93 -10.83 -0.74
CA PRO A 69 3.66 -11.82 -1.77
C PRO A 69 2.42 -12.66 -1.44
N PRO A 70 1.62 -13.06 -2.44
CA PRO A 70 0.39 -13.81 -2.20
C PRO A 70 0.59 -15.11 -1.42
N LEU A 71 1.79 -15.68 -1.45
CA LEU A 71 2.16 -16.86 -0.65
C LEU A 71 1.97 -16.64 0.87
N TYR A 72 2.23 -15.43 1.35
CA TYR A 72 2.08 -15.05 2.76
C TYR A 72 0.68 -14.51 3.09
N VAL A 73 -0.25 -14.48 2.12
CA VAL A 73 -1.59 -13.92 2.31
C VAL A 73 -2.66 -14.98 2.02
N PRO A 74 -2.91 -15.90 2.96
CA PRO A 74 -3.84 -17.03 2.75
C PRO A 74 -5.24 -16.59 2.34
N ARG A 75 -5.72 -15.45 2.82
CA ARG A 75 -7.03 -14.89 2.43
C ARG A 75 -7.14 -14.58 0.95
N SER A 76 -6.04 -14.29 0.27
CA SER A 76 -6.03 -13.85 -1.13
C SER A 76 -6.68 -14.83 -2.09
N VAL A 77 -6.59 -16.13 -1.82
CA VAL A 77 -7.17 -17.18 -2.68
C VAL A 77 -8.69 -17.25 -2.62
N ALA A 78 -9.30 -16.68 -1.58
CA ALA A 78 -10.75 -16.69 -1.41
C ALA A 78 -11.49 -15.61 -2.22
N PHE A 79 -10.76 -14.75 -2.95
CA PHE A 79 -11.39 -13.73 -3.77
C PHE A 79 -11.78 -14.27 -5.15
N PRO A 80 -12.94 -13.82 -5.69
CA PRO A 80 -13.45 -14.32 -6.99
C PRO A 80 -12.54 -13.92 -8.17
N THR A 81 -11.67 -12.93 -7.97
CA THR A 81 -10.73 -12.45 -8.97
C THR A 81 -9.29 -12.95 -8.74
N SER A 82 -9.13 -13.90 -7.82
CA SER A 82 -7.87 -14.62 -7.57
C SER A 82 -7.47 -15.48 -8.79
N PRO A 83 -6.19 -15.90 -8.91
CA PRO A 83 -5.05 -15.55 -8.06
C PRO A 83 -4.42 -14.20 -8.40
N VAL A 84 -3.64 -13.64 -7.48
CA VAL A 84 -2.70 -12.56 -7.74
C VAL A 84 -1.64 -13.04 -8.74
N SER A 85 -1.18 -12.18 -9.63
CA SER A 85 -0.18 -12.53 -10.64
C SER A 85 1.16 -12.91 -9.98
N ALA A 86 1.86 -13.88 -10.55
CA ALA A 86 3.09 -14.43 -9.97
C ALA A 86 4.24 -13.40 -9.86
N ASP A 87 4.21 -12.34 -10.66
CA ASP A 87 5.18 -11.25 -10.68
C ASP A 87 4.77 -10.03 -9.83
N ALA A 88 3.67 -10.15 -9.08
CA ALA A 88 3.10 -9.06 -8.30
C ALA A 88 3.12 -9.36 -6.79
N VAL A 89 3.23 -8.29 -6.01
CA VAL A 89 3.00 -8.27 -4.56
C VAL A 89 1.58 -7.77 -4.30
N LEU A 90 0.88 -8.37 -3.34
CA LEU A 90 -0.45 -7.93 -2.95
C LEU A 90 -0.37 -6.75 -1.98
N LEU A 91 -0.99 -5.63 -2.34
CA LEU A 91 -1.34 -4.57 -1.40
C LEU A 91 -2.60 -5.00 -0.64
N MET A 92 -2.42 -5.39 0.62
CA MET A 92 -3.47 -5.93 1.48
C MET A 92 -4.39 -4.83 1.99
N THR A 93 -3.80 -3.73 2.46
CA THR A 93 -4.52 -2.56 2.95
C THR A 93 -3.69 -1.29 2.77
N ALA A 94 -4.37 -0.17 2.58
CA ALA A 94 -3.81 1.17 2.64
C ALA A 94 -4.85 2.06 3.34
N HIS A 95 -4.50 2.58 4.49
CA HIS A 95 -5.42 3.34 5.35
C HIS A 95 -4.76 4.64 5.78
N VAL A 96 -5.48 5.75 5.65
CA VAL A 96 -5.14 7.06 6.22
C VAL A 96 -6.17 7.36 7.28
N LEU A 97 -5.73 7.80 8.43
CA LEU A 97 -6.63 8.18 9.52
C LEU A 97 -7.50 9.36 9.10
N PRO A 98 -8.80 9.39 9.50
CA PRO A 98 -9.74 10.40 9.03
C PRO A 98 -9.28 11.84 9.23
N GLU A 99 -8.62 12.12 10.35
CA GLU A 99 -8.08 13.44 10.71
C GLU A 99 -6.97 13.93 9.77
N PHE A 100 -6.33 13.02 9.05
CA PHE A 100 -5.27 13.31 8.07
C PHE A 100 -5.72 13.09 6.61
N ALA A 101 -7.00 12.82 6.40
CA ALA A 101 -7.54 12.59 5.06
C ALA A 101 -7.55 13.87 4.21
N GLY A 102 -7.51 13.73 2.88
CA GLY A 102 -7.58 14.86 1.94
C GLY A 102 -6.25 15.52 1.58
N GLY A 103 -5.17 15.31 2.38
CA GLY A 103 -3.84 15.90 2.17
C GLY A 103 -2.91 15.14 1.20
N GLY A 104 -3.40 14.17 0.43
CA GLY A 104 -2.56 13.39 -0.49
C GLY A 104 -1.73 12.28 0.16
N LEU A 105 -1.82 12.09 1.47
CA LEU A 105 -1.04 11.08 2.22
C LEU A 105 -1.27 9.66 1.70
N GLY A 106 -2.47 9.32 1.27
CA GLY A 106 -2.75 8.01 0.69
C GLY A 106 -1.91 7.75 -0.56
N ARG A 107 -1.79 8.75 -1.45
CA ARG A 107 -0.92 8.66 -2.64
C ARG A 107 0.54 8.51 -2.24
N MET A 108 1.03 9.30 -1.28
CA MET A 108 2.40 9.21 -0.77
C MET A 108 2.69 7.83 -0.17
N LEU A 109 1.74 7.26 0.56
CA LEU A 109 1.86 5.93 1.15
C LEU A 109 2.01 4.84 0.08
N VAL A 110 1.14 4.85 -0.93
CA VAL A 110 1.23 3.91 -2.07
C VAL A 110 2.52 4.10 -2.85
N GLN A 111 2.96 5.34 -3.09
CA GLN A 111 4.25 5.63 -3.73
C GLN A 111 5.44 5.14 -2.89
N GLY A 112 5.38 5.27 -1.57
CA GLY A 112 6.39 4.75 -0.66
C GLY A 112 6.52 3.23 -0.72
N VAL A 113 5.39 2.52 -0.79
CA VAL A 113 5.35 1.07 -1.01
C VAL A 113 5.92 0.72 -2.39
N ALA A 114 5.47 1.41 -3.44
CA ALA A 114 5.91 1.18 -4.81
C ALA A 114 7.44 1.36 -4.96
N LYS A 115 8.00 2.40 -4.36
CA LYS A 115 9.45 2.66 -4.34
C LYS A 115 10.23 1.54 -3.65
N ASP A 116 9.73 1.06 -2.51
CA ASP A 116 10.35 -0.05 -1.78
C ASP A 116 10.34 -1.34 -2.61
N LEU A 117 9.19 -1.71 -3.15
CA LEU A 117 9.01 -2.91 -3.96
C LEU A 117 9.86 -2.87 -5.24
N THR A 118 9.98 -1.70 -5.88
CA THR A 118 10.85 -1.54 -7.06
C THR A 118 12.31 -1.78 -6.73
N ARG A 119 12.81 -1.28 -5.59
CA ARG A 119 14.19 -1.54 -5.13
C ARG A 119 14.45 -3.01 -4.87
N ARG A 120 13.39 -3.76 -4.55
CA ARG A 120 13.42 -5.22 -4.33
C ARG A 120 13.21 -6.02 -5.61
N GLY A 121 13.14 -5.36 -6.78
CA GLY A 121 13.00 -6.00 -8.08
C GLY A 121 11.60 -6.51 -8.41
N VAL A 122 10.58 -6.12 -7.62
CA VAL A 122 9.17 -6.47 -7.87
C VAL A 122 8.66 -5.70 -9.09
N LYS A 123 7.91 -6.36 -9.97
CA LYS A 123 7.45 -5.76 -11.23
C LYS A 123 6.14 -5.00 -11.09
N ALA A 124 5.25 -5.50 -10.24
CA ALA A 124 3.92 -4.93 -10.07
C ALA A 124 3.39 -5.08 -8.65
N MET A 125 2.41 -4.26 -8.33
CA MET A 125 1.58 -4.38 -7.14
C MET A 125 0.14 -4.61 -7.56
N GLU A 126 -0.54 -5.58 -6.96
CA GLU A 126 -1.95 -5.84 -7.18
C GLU A 126 -2.76 -5.64 -5.90
N ALA A 127 -4.04 -5.35 -6.03
CA ALA A 127 -4.96 -5.23 -4.92
C ALA A 127 -6.35 -5.73 -5.32
N PHE A 128 -7.08 -6.29 -4.37
CA PHE A 128 -8.52 -6.52 -4.50
C PHE A 128 -9.25 -5.27 -4.02
N GLY A 129 -9.86 -4.52 -4.95
CA GLY A 129 -10.61 -3.33 -4.61
C GLY A 129 -12.00 -3.68 -4.07
N ASP A 130 -12.57 -2.83 -3.21
CA ASP A 130 -13.97 -2.90 -2.82
C ASP A 130 -14.75 -1.79 -3.53
N LEU A 131 -15.73 -2.16 -4.36
CA LEU A 131 -16.62 -1.21 -5.05
C LEU A 131 -17.74 -0.66 -4.16
N LYS A 132 -18.05 -1.33 -3.04
CA LYS A 132 -19.07 -0.86 -2.10
C LYS A 132 -18.54 0.11 -1.05
N GLY A 133 -17.25 0.07 -0.75
CA GLY A 133 -16.62 0.99 0.19
C GLY A 133 -17.20 0.90 1.60
N GLU A 134 -17.48 -0.31 2.11
CA GLU A 134 -18.07 -0.49 3.44
C GLU A 134 -17.18 0.12 4.51
N THR A 135 -17.75 1.03 5.28
CA THR A 135 -17.04 1.70 6.41
C THR A 135 -16.50 0.64 7.36
N GLY A 136 -15.22 0.71 7.62
CA GLY A 136 -14.56 -0.21 8.54
C GLY A 136 -14.07 -1.51 7.92
N SER A 137 -14.18 -1.68 6.62
CA SER A 137 -13.53 -2.76 5.87
C SER A 137 -12.01 -2.61 5.91
N CYS A 138 -11.28 -3.76 5.97
CA CYS A 138 -9.83 -3.78 5.74
C CYS A 138 -9.48 -3.75 4.25
N MET A 139 -10.49 -3.74 3.38
CA MET A 139 -10.34 -3.64 1.94
C MET A 139 -10.04 -2.20 1.52
N VAL A 140 -9.26 -2.07 0.47
CA VAL A 140 -8.99 -0.77 -0.15
C VAL A 140 -10.12 -0.43 -1.13
N PRO A 141 -10.75 0.77 -1.07
CA PRO A 141 -11.75 1.17 -2.03
C PRO A 141 -11.22 1.15 -3.47
N ALA A 142 -12.00 0.64 -4.42
CA ALA A 142 -11.56 0.50 -5.81
C ALA A 142 -11.34 1.85 -6.50
N ASP A 143 -12.16 2.85 -6.22
CA ASP A 143 -12.03 4.22 -6.72
C ASP A 143 -10.74 4.89 -6.23
N TYR A 144 -10.36 4.67 -4.97
CA TYR A 144 -9.08 5.13 -4.45
C TYR A 144 -7.91 4.47 -5.20
N LEU A 145 -7.92 3.14 -5.40
CA LEU A 145 -6.88 2.45 -6.17
C LEU A 145 -6.74 3.02 -7.58
N LEU A 146 -7.86 3.26 -8.27
CA LEU A 146 -7.85 3.88 -9.59
C LEU A 146 -7.25 5.29 -9.55
N SER A 147 -7.59 6.10 -8.54
CA SER A 147 -7.09 7.47 -8.37
C SER A 147 -5.57 7.55 -8.17
N VAL A 148 -4.96 6.50 -7.61
CA VAL A 148 -3.51 6.42 -7.38
C VAL A 148 -2.75 5.66 -8.47
N GLY A 149 -3.43 5.29 -9.57
CA GLY A 149 -2.81 4.80 -10.79
C GLY A 149 -2.94 3.30 -11.06
N PHE A 150 -3.65 2.55 -10.21
CA PHE A 150 -3.98 1.17 -10.52
C PHE A 150 -4.94 1.10 -11.71
N LYS A 151 -4.86 0.00 -12.46
CA LYS A 151 -5.78 -0.32 -13.56
C LYS A 151 -6.46 -1.64 -13.29
N THR A 152 -7.74 -1.76 -13.63
CA THR A 152 -8.48 -3.02 -13.48
C THR A 152 -7.93 -4.06 -14.46
N VAL A 153 -7.42 -5.16 -13.93
CA VAL A 153 -6.94 -6.31 -14.72
C VAL A 153 -7.91 -7.48 -14.69
N ARG A 154 -8.75 -7.57 -13.67
CA ARG A 154 -9.84 -8.56 -13.61
C ARG A 154 -11.11 -7.91 -13.04
N PRO A 155 -12.10 -7.63 -13.89
CA PRO A 155 -13.32 -6.98 -13.43
C PRO A 155 -14.18 -7.94 -12.59
N HIS A 156 -14.89 -7.39 -11.61
CA HIS A 156 -15.89 -8.08 -10.81
C HIS A 156 -16.83 -7.05 -10.19
N HIS A 157 -18.12 -7.38 -10.04
CA HIS A 157 -19.16 -6.45 -9.56
C HIS A 157 -18.97 -5.97 -8.12
N ARG A 158 -18.14 -6.63 -7.31
CA ARG A 158 -17.83 -6.22 -5.94
C ARG A 158 -16.34 -6.12 -5.68
N PHE A 159 -15.56 -7.12 -6.08
CA PHE A 159 -14.14 -7.23 -5.77
C PHE A 159 -13.29 -7.35 -7.05
N PRO A 160 -13.17 -6.29 -7.85
CA PRO A 160 -12.25 -6.28 -8.97
C PRO A 160 -10.81 -6.43 -8.48
N ARG A 161 -9.95 -7.05 -9.30
CA ARG A 161 -8.52 -7.04 -9.06
C ARG A 161 -7.89 -5.96 -9.93
N LEU A 162 -7.11 -5.10 -9.28
CA LEU A 162 -6.43 -3.97 -9.89
C LEU A 162 -4.92 -4.15 -9.77
N ARG A 163 -4.18 -3.59 -10.74
CA ARG A 163 -2.73 -3.71 -10.86
C ARG A 163 -2.07 -2.36 -11.12
N LEU A 164 -0.94 -2.13 -10.47
CA LEU A 164 -0.05 -1.00 -10.68
C LEU A 164 1.32 -1.52 -11.15
N GLU A 165 1.73 -1.11 -12.35
CA GLU A 165 3.06 -1.41 -12.88
C GLU A 165 4.10 -0.51 -12.22
N LEU A 166 5.08 -1.09 -11.51
CA LEU A 166 6.01 -0.33 -10.69
C LEU A 166 7.03 0.47 -11.52
N LYS A 167 7.40 0.00 -12.70
CA LYS A 167 8.30 0.71 -13.60
C LYS A 167 7.71 2.03 -14.11
N SER A 168 6.39 2.07 -14.36
CA SER A 168 5.70 3.28 -14.84
C SER A 168 5.61 4.37 -13.77
N VAL A 169 5.62 4.01 -12.50
CA VAL A 169 5.59 4.97 -11.38
C VAL A 169 6.92 5.72 -11.25
N LEU A 170 8.04 5.09 -11.55
CA LEU A 170 9.36 5.71 -11.50
C LEU A 170 9.61 6.62 -12.69
N SER A 171 9.27 6.19 -13.91
CA SER A 171 9.44 7.01 -15.13
C SER A 171 8.63 8.30 -15.06
N TRP A 172 7.39 8.22 -14.55
CA TRP A 172 6.56 9.43 -14.39
C TRP A 172 7.18 10.44 -13.42
N ARG A 173 7.86 9.97 -12.38
CA ARG A 173 8.51 10.84 -11.39
C ARG A 173 9.78 11.48 -11.92
N GLU A 174 10.59 10.73 -12.65
CA GLU A 174 11.77 11.26 -13.37
C GLU A 174 11.37 12.29 -14.41
N ASP A 175 10.29 12.05 -15.15
CA ASP A 175 9.76 13.00 -16.15
C ASP A 175 9.25 14.29 -15.48
N VAL A 176 8.63 14.21 -14.30
CA VAL A 176 8.16 15.40 -13.55
C VAL A 176 9.34 16.15 -12.93
N GLU A 177 10.33 15.47 -12.34
CA GLU A 177 11.54 16.11 -11.80
C GLU A 177 12.32 16.81 -12.90
N VAL A 178 12.53 16.18 -14.06
CA VAL A 178 13.18 16.79 -15.25
C VAL A 178 12.38 17.97 -15.79
N ALA A 179 11.04 17.88 -15.83
CA ALA A 179 10.19 19.00 -16.25
C ALA A 179 10.27 20.16 -15.26
N LEU A 180 10.31 19.89 -13.96
CA LEU A 180 10.45 20.90 -12.92
C LEU A 180 11.81 21.58 -12.96
N GLU A 181 12.90 20.84 -13.14
CA GLU A 181 14.25 21.37 -13.32
C GLU A 181 14.36 22.25 -14.56
N ARG A 182 13.72 21.85 -15.68
CA ARG A 182 13.67 22.69 -16.89
C ARG A 182 12.92 23.99 -16.66
N LEU A 183 11.79 23.96 -15.95
CA LEU A 183 11.02 25.16 -15.61
C LEU A 183 11.80 26.08 -14.66
N LEU A 184 12.45 25.54 -13.64
CA LEU A 184 13.27 26.30 -12.70
C LEU A 184 14.55 26.82 -13.35
N GLY A 185 15.19 26.04 -14.22
CA GLY A 185 16.35 26.45 -15.00
C GLY A 185 16.06 27.55 -16.03
N SER A 186 14.82 27.64 -16.52
CA SER A 186 14.38 28.74 -17.42
C SER A 186 14.05 30.04 -16.68
N MET A 187 14.03 30.05 -15.34
CA MET A 187 13.75 31.21 -14.50
C MET A 187 15.01 31.88 -13.93
N THR A 188 16.21 31.47 -14.32
CA THR A 188 17.43 32.23 -14.00
C THR A 188 17.45 33.53 -14.82
N PRO A 189 17.39 34.72 -14.19
CA PRO A 189 17.49 35.96 -14.94
C PRO A 189 18.91 36.12 -15.50
N GLU A 190 19.03 36.18 -16.82
CA GLU A 190 20.18 36.66 -17.51
C GLU A 190 20.38 38.16 -17.18
N GLY A 191 21.13 38.42 -16.15
CA GLY A 191 21.48 39.74 -15.66
C GLY A 191 22.91 39.75 -15.13
N ALA A 192 23.87 39.36 -15.97
CA ALA A 192 25.26 39.43 -15.61
C ALA A 192 25.79 40.84 -15.82
N LEU A 193 26.14 41.50 -14.75
CA LEU A 193 26.96 42.71 -14.70
C LEU A 193 28.29 42.49 -15.45
N ARG A 194 28.56 43.31 -16.47
CA ARG A 194 29.89 43.46 -17.05
C ARG A 194 30.74 44.31 -16.09
N PRO A 195 31.96 43.91 -15.75
CA PRO A 195 32.91 44.82 -15.10
C PRO A 195 33.48 45.82 -16.10
N VAL A 196 33.62 47.05 -15.68
CA VAL A 196 34.37 48.13 -16.33
C VAL A 196 35.86 47.89 -16.14
#